data_429bf0a10293f585c8e5b1350c647ff6
#
_entry.id   429bf0a10293f585c8e5b1350c647ff6
#
_cell.length_a   1.000
_cell.length_b   1.000
_cell.length_c   1.000
_cell.angle_alpha   90.00
_cell.angle_beta   90.00
_cell.angle_gamma   90.00
#
_symmetry.space_group_name_H-M   'P 1'
#
loop_
_entity.id
_entity.type
_entity.pdbx_description
1 polymer ?
#
loop_
_entity_poly.entity_id
_entity_poly.type
_entity_poly.pdbx_seq_one_letter_code
_entity_poly.pdbx_strand_id
1 'polypeptide(L)'
;MTVKALGISQSRPVPRRGLSRTEAAMYLGISPSKFDELVKDGRMPRPRIIDCRKVWDVYELDVAFDELPREDGPPTVGNSWDDR
;
A
#
# COMPACT_ATOMS: atom_id res chain seq x y z
N MET A 1 31.82 1.32 -17.21
CA MET A 1 31.36 1.22 -16.83
C MET A 1 30.77 1.20 -16.43
N THR A 2 30.80 1.42 -16.40
CA THR A 2 30.16 1.45 -15.91
C THR A 2 29.48 1.55 -15.46
N VAL A 3 29.58 1.82 -15.33
CA VAL A 3 28.91 1.93 -14.72
C VAL A 3 28.14 2.04 -14.65
N LYS A 4 28.08 2.38 -14.78
CA LYS A 4 27.36 2.49 -14.57
C LYS A 4 26.57 2.07 -14.21
N ALA A 5 26.62 1.69 -14.37
CA ALA A 5 25.87 1.21 -14.02
C ALA A 5 25.32 1.44 -13.16
N LEU A 6 25.65 1.80 -12.98
CA LEU A 6 25.19 2.06 -12.18
C LEU A 6 24.21 2.61 -12.08
N GLY A 7 24.31 3.24 -12.18
CA GLY A 7 23.39 4.10 -12.12
C GLY A 7 22.18 3.52 -12.49
N ILE A 8 22.22 2.74 -13.21
CA ILE A 8 21.17 2.12 -13.55
C ILE A 8 20.39 1.64 -12.56
N SER A 9 20.94 1.23 -11.65
CA SER A 9 20.22 0.72 -10.68
C SER A 9 19.36 1.67 -10.18
N GLN A 10 19.62 2.83 -10.33
CA GLN A 10 18.77 3.73 -9.82
C GLN A 10 17.58 3.80 -10.55
N SER A 11 17.54 3.45 -11.70
CA SER A 11 16.33 3.64 -12.37
C SER A 11 15.36 2.60 -11.91
N ARG A 12 15.74 1.59 -11.23
CA ARG A 12 14.81 0.68 -10.77
C ARG A 12 14.66 0.82 -9.36
N PRO A 13 13.51 0.91 -8.83
CA PRO A 13 13.30 1.09 -7.43
C PRO A 13 13.71 -0.15 -6.71
N VAL A 14 14.28 0.03 -5.60
CA VAL A 14 14.62 -1.06 -4.76
C VAL A 14 13.39 -1.50 -4.03
N PRO A 15 13.07 -2.75 -3.98
CA PRO A 15 11.91 -3.19 -3.25
C PRO A 15 12.09 -2.85 -1.79
N ARG A 16 11.10 -2.28 -1.18
CA ARG A 16 11.20 -1.89 0.19
C ARG A 16 10.25 -2.70 1.01
N ARG A 17 10.73 -3.27 2.08
CA ARG A 17 9.87 -3.98 2.96
C ARG A 17 9.11 -3.04 3.86
N GLY A 18 9.75 -1.95 4.25
CA GLY A 18 9.12 -0.98 5.13
C GLY A 18 8.71 0.25 4.38
N LEU A 19 7.50 0.71 4.59
CA LEU A 19 6.99 1.87 3.88
C LEU A 19 6.54 2.92 4.87
N SER A 20 6.72 4.19 4.50
CA SER A 20 6.24 5.28 5.33
C SER A 20 4.72 5.38 5.15
N ARG A 21 4.08 6.24 5.90
CA ARG A 21 2.65 6.44 5.78
C ARG A 21 2.24 6.77 4.37
N THR A 22 2.92 7.72 3.77
CA THR A 22 2.58 8.14 2.42
C THR A 22 2.86 7.03 1.42
N GLU A 23 3.98 6.35 1.59
CA GLU A 23 4.32 5.26 0.69
C GLU A 23 3.33 4.10 0.83
N ALA A 24 2.89 3.82 2.04
CA ALA A 24 1.93 2.75 2.25
C ALA A 24 0.61 3.08 1.59
N ALA A 25 0.17 4.32 1.70
CA ALA A 25 -1.06 4.74 1.04
C ALA A 25 -0.92 4.61 -0.46
N MET A 26 0.20 5.03 -1.01
CA MET A 26 0.42 4.93 -2.43
C MET A 26 0.46 3.48 -2.87
N TYR A 27 1.07 2.63 -2.07
CA TYR A 27 1.15 1.22 -2.40
C TYR A 27 -0.25 0.62 -2.52
N LEU A 28 -1.17 1.06 -1.68
CA LEU A 28 -2.52 0.56 -1.71
C LEU A 28 -3.42 1.33 -2.67
N GLY A 29 -2.93 2.42 -3.21
CA GLY A 29 -3.71 3.20 -4.16
C GLY A 29 -4.73 4.12 -3.53
N ILE A 30 -4.49 4.58 -2.32
CA ILE A 30 -5.44 5.43 -1.63
C ILE A 30 -4.72 6.66 -1.08
N SER A 31 -5.49 7.61 -0.59
CA SER A 31 -4.88 8.79 -0.01
C SER A 31 -4.36 8.50 1.38
N PRO A 32 -3.41 9.26 1.86
CA PRO A 32 -2.92 9.07 3.22
C PRO A 32 -4.02 9.22 4.25
N SER A 33 -4.97 10.11 4.04
CA SER A 33 -6.07 10.28 4.98
C SER A 33 -6.93 9.04 5.05
N LYS A 34 -7.21 8.46 3.90
CA LYS A 34 -7.99 7.23 3.88
C LYS A 34 -7.19 6.10 4.54
N PHE A 35 -5.90 6.07 4.31
CA PHE A 35 -5.06 5.07 4.93
C PHE A 35 -5.14 5.19 6.45
N ASP A 36 -5.10 6.41 6.97
CA ASP A 36 -5.19 6.62 8.40
C ASP A 36 -6.51 6.08 8.94
N GLU A 37 -7.59 6.25 8.21
CA GLU A 37 -8.87 5.74 8.64
C GLU A 37 -8.84 4.23 8.72
N LEU A 38 -8.24 3.59 7.75
CA LEU A 38 -8.18 2.14 7.73
C LEU A 38 -7.32 1.59 8.87
N VAL A 39 -6.26 2.29 9.21
CA VAL A 39 -5.43 1.87 10.31
C VAL A 39 -6.20 2.04 11.61
N LYS A 40 -6.95 3.17 11.72
CA LYS A 40 -7.64 3.44 12.91
C LYS A 40 -8.76 2.46 13.17
N ASP A 41 -9.44 2.03 12.14
CA ASP A 41 -10.54 1.11 12.35
C ASP A 41 -10.12 -0.36 12.26
N GLY A 42 -8.84 -0.61 12.11
CA GLY A 42 -8.34 -1.97 12.16
C GLY A 42 -8.28 -2.71 10.84
N ARG A 43 -8.66 -2.09 9.75
CA ARG A 43 -8.60 -2.77 8.46
C ARG A 43 -7.19 -2.82 7.89
N MET A 44 -6.32 -1.93 8.36
CA MET A 44 -4.92 -1.98 7.96
C MET A 44 -4.08 -2.11 9.21
N PRO A 45 -2.90 -2.69 9.10
CA PRO A 45 -2.09 -2.97 10.29
C PRO A 45 -1.52 -1.70 10.89
N ARG A 46 -1.17 -1.77 12.14
CA ARG A 46 -0.54 -0.67 12.78
C ARG A 46 0.90 -0.64 12.38
N PRO A 47 1.53 0.51 12.41
CA PRO A 47 2.92 0.58 11.98
C PRO A 47 3.86 -0.04 12.98
N ARG A 48 4.99 -0.45 12.50
CA ARG A 48 6.08 -0.84 13.36
C ARG A 48 6.89 0.39 13.64
N ILE A 49 7.53 0.43 14.77
CA ILE A 49 8.28 1.61 15.16
C ILE A 49 9.77 1.33 15.10
N ILE A 50 10.48 2.15 14.38
CA ILE A 50 11.91 2.10 14.32
C ILE A 50 12.37 3.43 14.86
N ASP A 51 12.83 3.44 16.09
CA ASP A 51 13.18 4.67 16.81
C ASP A 51 11.96 5.55 16.84
N CYS A 52 11.95 6.64 16.13
CA CYS A 52 10.80 7.50 16.12
C CYS A 52 10.02 7.37 14.86
N ARG A 53 10.35 6.46 14.00
CA ARG A 53 9.70 6.40 12.71
C ARG A 53 8.65 5.33 12.67
N LYS A 54 7.55 5.61 12.00
CA LYS A 54 6.50 4.64 11.81
C LYS A 54 6.68 4.04 10.45
N VAL A 55 6.73 2.73 10.39
CA VAL A 55 6.98 2.04 9.14
C VAL A 55 5.99 0.90 9.02
N TRP A 56 5.39 0.74 7.86
CA TRP A 56 4.45 -0.34 7.64
C TRP A 56 5.12 -1.45 6.85
N ASP A 57 4.87 -2.69 7.27
CA ASP A 57 5.45 -3.85 6.63
C ASP A 57 4.62 -4.16 5.40
N VAL A 58 5.24 -4.23 4.25
CA VAL A 58 4.54 -4.46 3.01
C VAL A 58 3.81 -5.79 3.02
N TYR A 59 4.37 -6.80 3.66
CA TYR A 59 3.71 -8.10 3.71
C TYR A 59 2.43 -8.02 4.54
N GLU A 60 2.46 -7.25 5.60
CA GLU A 60 1.27 -7.10 6.43
C GLU A 60 0.21 -6.30 5.66
N LEU A 61 0.64 -5.35 4.86
CA LEU A 61 -0.28 -4.59 4.05
C LEU A 61 -0.95 -5.50 3.02
N ASP A 62 -0.18 -6.40 2.43
CA ASP A 62 -0.72 -7.32 1.44
C ASP A 62 -1.78 -8.23 2.06
N VAL A 63 -1.51 -8.74 3.23
CA VAL A 63 -2.45 -9.63 3.90
C VAL A 63 -3.72 -8.88 4.26
N ALA A 64 -3.56 -7.69 4.77
CA ALA A 64 -4.72 -6.88 5.14
C ALA A 64 -5.54 -6.52 3.91
N PHE A 65 -4.86 -6.23 2.82
CA PHE A 65 -5.54 -5.87 1.59
C PHE A 65 -6.36 -7.06 1.09
N ASP A 66 -5.80 -8.25 1.17
CA ASP A 66 -6.51 -9.44 0.71
C ASP A 66 -7.75 -9.70 1.54
N GLU A 67 -7.80 -9.20 2.76
CA GLU A 67 -8.94 -9.42 3.60
C GLU A 67 -10.02 -8.36 3.45
N LEU A 68 -9.80 -7.36 2.65
CA LEU A 68 -10.82 -6.34 2.44
C LEU A 68 -11.97 -6.95 1.65
N PRO A 69 -13.18 -6.53 1.93
CA PRO A 69 -14.31 -7.09 1.22
C PRO A 69 -14.33 -6.69 -0.23
N ARG A 70 -14.83 -7.56 -1.05
CA ARG A 70 -14.98 -7.21 -2.43
C ARG A 70 -16.36 -6.67 -2.62
N GLU A 71 -16.54 -5.99 -3.70
CA GLU A 71 -17.83 -5.50 -4.00
C GLU A 71 -18.61 -6.70 -4.36
N ASP A 72 -19.55 -7.10 -3.60
CA ASP A 72 -20.29 -8.16 -3.86
C ASP A 72 -21.50 -7.99 -4.49
N GLY A 73 -21.79 -7.13 -5.02
CA GLY A 73 -22.98 -6.90 -5.54
C GLY A 73 -23.43 -7.93 -6.39
N PRO A 74 -24.56 -7.89 -6.74
CA PRO A 74 -25.10 -8.83 -7.55
C PRO A 74 -24.41 -8.72 -8.78
N PRO A 75 -24.38 -9.64 -9.37
CA PRO A 75 -23.76 -9.64 -10.55
C PRO A 75 -24.10 -8.62 -11.41
N THR A 76 -24.96 -8.14 -11.21
CA THR A 76 -25.37 -7.20 -12.01
C THR A 76 -24.50 -6.35 -12.20
N VAL A 77 -23.98 -6.17 -11.62
CA VAL A 77 -23.26 -5.37 -11.66
C VAL A 77 -22.69 -4.92 -12.56
N GLY A 78 -22.53 -5.12 -13.13
CA GLY A 78 -21.91 -4.59 -13.92
C GLY A 78 -21.92 -3.29 -13.81
N ASN A 79 -22.37 -2.72 -13.82
CA ASN A 79 -22.52 -1.49 -13.78
C ASN A 79 -21.82 -0.91 -12.84
N SER A 80 -21.71 -1.32 -12.12
CA SER A 80 -21.16 -0.72 -11.18
C SER A 80 -19.96 -0.21 -11.56
N TRP A 81 -19.24 -0.60 -12.30
CA TRP A 81 -18.14 -0.08 -12.45
C TRP A 81 -18.07 0.97 -13.17
N ASP A 82 -18.81 1.19 -13.60
CA ASP A 82 -18.78 2.20 -14.27
C ASP A 82 -18.74 3.24 -13.44
N ASP A 83 -18.99 3.28 -12.60
CA ASP A 83 -19.05 4.32 -11.83
C ASP A 83 -17.88 4.55 -11.34
N ARG A 84 -17.20 4.45 -11.71
CA ARG A 84 -16.19 4.73 -11.20
C ARG A 84 -15.69 5.29 -11.51
#